data_da4199ef328ae1d41f1c3443a066c238
#
_entry.id   da4199ef328ae1d41f1c3443a066c238
#
_cell.length_a   1.000
_cell.length_b   1.000
_cell.length_c   1.000
_cell.angle_alpha   90.00
_cell.angle_beta   90.00
_cell.angle_gamma   90.00
#
_symmetry.space_group_name_H-M   'P 1'
#
loop_
_entity.id
_entity.type
_entity.pdbx_description
1 polymer ?
#
loop_
_entity_poly.entity_id
_entity_poly.type
_entity_poly.pdbx_seq_one_letter_code
_entity_poly.pdbx_strand_id
1 'polypeptide(L)'
;MKAIGIVELNSIARGFVAADAMLKTAPVGLHAAKPVCPGKYVIMVHGSVAEVQAAVQAGVDAGAEFVVDHLVIARVHDDVWPAITGTLMPPPTDALGVIETYSIASTVMAADAAVKAAAVELLEVRLALGLAGKAFTTLTGEVGAVRAAVEAGAQAAAAGGMLVETAVIPAPARDLTLLSL
;
A
#
# COMPACT_ATOMS: atom_id res chain seq x y z
N MET A 1 -6.46 11.99 7.14
CA MET A 1 -5.35 12.32 6.22
C MET A 1 -5.93 12.75 4.88
N LYS A 2 -5.41 13.79 4.18
CA LYS A 2 -6.06 14.26 2.95
C LYS A 2 -5.56 13.51 1.72
N ALA A 3 -4.25 13.40 1.55
CA ALA A 3 -3.63 12.64 0.47
C ALA A 3 -2.38 11.90 0.97
N ILE A 4 -2.05 10.78 0.32
CA ILE A 4 -0.80 10.03 0.49
C ILE A 4 -0.10 9.93 -0.87
N GLY A 5 1.23 10.07 -0.85
CA GLY A 5 2.10 9.84 -2.00
C GLY A 5 3.16 8.82 -1.67
N ILE A 6 3.45 7.96 -2.63
CA ILE A 6 4.47 6.91 -2.51
C ILE A 6 5.35 6.93 -3.74
N VAL A 7 6.66 6.78 -3.54
CA VAL A 7 7.63 6.47 -4.61
C VAL A 7 8.46 5.30 -4.15
N GLU A 8 8.54 4.27 -4.97
CA GLU A 8 9.31 3.04 -4.74
C GLU A 8 10.42 2.92 -5.78
N LEU A 9 11.65 2.74 -5.32
CA LEU A 9 12.84 2.68 -6.18
C LEU A 9 13.61 1.38 -5.93
N ASN A 10 14.28 0.87 -6.97
CA ASN A 10 15.18 -0.28 -6.88
C ASN A 10 16.64 0.10 -6.57
N SER A 11 16.88 1.32 -6.09
CA SER A 11 18.19 1.81 -5.66
C SER A 11 18.06 2.59 -4.35
N ILE A 12 18.78 2.18 -3.33
CA ILE A 12 18.80 2.88 -2.03
C ILE A 12 19.41 4.27 -2.17
N ALA A 13 20.56 4.40 -2.84
CA ALA A 13 21.24 5.68 -3.02
C ALA A 13 20.35 6.68 -3.79
N ARG A 14 19.71 6.23 -4.87
CA ARG A 14 18.79 7.05 -5.64
C ARG A 14 17.52 7.37 -4.82
N GLY A 15 17.11 6.49 -3.93
CA GLY A 15 16.02 6.71 -2.99
C GLY A 15 16.25 7.91 -2.06
N PHE A 16 17.47 8.10 -1.55
CA PHE A 16 17.82 9.29 -0.77
C PHE A 16 17.71 10.57 -1.60
N VAL A 17 18.20 10.54 -2.86
CA VAL A 17 18.10 11.69 -3.78
C VAL A 17 16.63 12.03 -4.06
N ALA A 18 15.81 11.04 -4.34
CA ALA A 18 14.38 11.24 -4.59
C ALA A 18 13.66 11.78 -3.35
N ALA A 19 13.95 11.25 -2.16
CA ALA A 19 13.36 11.73 -0.91
C ALA A 19 13.70 13.20 -0.64
N ASP A 20 14.95 13.60 -0.83
CA ASP A 20 15.38 14.99 -0.69
C ASP A 20 14.66 15.91 -1.68
N ALA A 21 14.55 15.47 -2.95
CA ALA A 21 13.82 16.23 -3.97
C ALA A 21 12.33 16.41 -3.62
N MET A 22 11.66 15.35 -3.15
CA MET A 22 10.25 15.40 -2.71
C MET A 22 10.04 16.42 -1.59
N LEU A 23 10.89 16.38 -0.57
CA LEU A 23 10.76 17.23 0.62
C LEU A 23 11.12 18.70 0.35
N LYS A 24 11.98 18.96 -0.63
CA LYS A 24 12.35 20.33 -1.05
C LYS A 24 11.33 20.98 -1.98
N THR A 25 10.57 20.16 -2.74
CA THR A 25 9.62 20.66 -3.74
C THR A 25 8.32 21.15 -3.12
N ALA A 26 7.83 20.50 -2.07
CA ALA A 26 6.55 20.85 -1.46
C ALA A 26 6.57 20.60 0.06
N PRO A 27 5.78 21.36 0.86
CA PRO A 27 5.70 21.21 2.30
C PRO A 27 4.86 19.98 2.69
N VAL A 28 5.33 18.78 2.35
CA VAL A 28 4.69 17.51 2.69
C VAL A 28 5.23 16.96 4.02
N GLY A 29 4.38 16.23 4.74
CA GLY A 29 4.83 15.44 5.89
C GLY A 29 5.45 14.13 5.43
N LEU A 30 6.58 13.76 6.00
CA LEU A 30 7.26 12.49 5.73
C LEU A 30 6.76 11.40 6.68
N HIS A 31 6.19 10.32 6.13
CA HIS A 31 5.81 9.13 6.90
C HIS A 31 6.95 8.11 6.96
N ALA A 32 7.58 7.86 5.82
CA ALA A 32 8.69 6.91 5.72
C ALA A 32 9.63 7.29 4.58
N ALA A 33 10.92 7.08 4.81
CA ALA A 33 11.95 7.05 3.79
C ALA A 33 12.96 5.99 4.23
N LYS A 34 12.83 4.75 3.73
CA LYS A 34 13.57 3.62 4.26
C LYS A 34 13.84 2.53 3.23
N PRO A 35 14.94 1.76 3.38
CA PRO A 35 15.15 0.56 2.58
C PRO A 35 14.13 -0.53 2.92
N VAL A 36 13.75 -1.29 1.90
CA VAL A 36 12.90 -2.47 1.97
C VAL A 36 13.49 -3.60 1.12
N CYS A 37 13.04 -4.84 1.34
CA CYS A 37 13.53 -5.99 0.55
C CYS A 37 13.04 -5.92 -0.90
N PRO A 38 13.84 -6.43 -1.87
CA PRO A 38 15.24 -6.87 -1.82
C PRO A 38 16.21 -5.77 -2.28
N GLY A 39 16.44 -4.75 -1.48
CA GLY A 39 17.30 -3.63 -1.83
C GLY A 39 16.58 -2.47 -2.52
N LYS A 40 15.27 -2.41 -2.41
CA LYS A 40 14.45 -1.28 -2.81
C LYS A 40 14.46 -0.18 -1.73
N TYR A 41 13.98 1.00 -2.11
CA TYR A 41 13.75 2.12 -1.20
C TYR A 41 12.34 2.65 -1.37
N VAL A 42 11.63 2.87 -0.27
CA VAL A 42 10.26 3.42 -0.28
C VAL A 42 10.24 4.78 0.39
N ILE A 43 9.54 5.72 -0.22
CA ILE A 43 9.29 7.05 0.31
C ILE A 43 7.77 7.21 0.39
N MET A 44 7.27 7.60 1.56
CA MET A 44 5.85 7.85 1.81
C MET A 44 5.67 9.25 2.38
N VAL A 45 4.85 10.05 1.73
CA VAL A 45 4.54 11.43 2.14
C VAL A 45 3.04 11.65 2.24
N HIS A 46 2.64 12.67 3.01
CA HIS A 46 1.25 13.10 3.12
C HIS A 46 1.13 14.61 3.11
N GLY A 47 -0.06 15.12 2.75
CA GLY A 47 -0.32 16.56 2.69
C GLY A 47 -1.61 16.89 1.96
N SER A 48 -1.70 18.08 1.41
CA SER A 48 -2.74 18.43 0.44
C SER A 48 -2.50 17.69 -0.87
N VAL A 49 -3.54 17.52 -1.68
CA VAL A 49 -3.43 16.80 -2.96
C VAL A 49 -2.38 17.41 -3.87
N ALA A 50 -2.38 18.74 -4.00
CA ALA A 50 -1.43 19.45 -4.88
C ALA A 50 0.03 19.33 -4.41
N GLU A 51 0.27 19.44 -3.10
CA GLU A 51 1.60 19.27 -2.52
C GLU A 51 2.14 17.86 -2.70
N VAL A 52 1.28 16.83 -2.44
CA VAL A 52 1.65 15.43 -2.62
C VAL A 52 1.92 15.10 -4.09
N GLN A 53 1.10 15.62 -5.01
CA GLN A 53 1.33 15.45 -6.45
C GLN A 53 2.66 16.06 -6.89
N ALA A 54 2.96 17.29 -6.47
CA ALA A 54 4.22 17.95 -6.79
C ALA A 54 5.42 17.21 -6.20
N ALA A 55 5.33 16.75 -4.94
CA ALA A 55 6.37 15.98 -4.29
C ALA A 55 6.63 14.65 -5.00
N VAL A 56 5.57 13.88 -5.30
CA VAL A 56 5.70 12.58 -5.99
C VAL A 56 6.32 12.77 -7.38
N GLN A 57 5.88 13.77 -8.14
CA GLN A 57 6.47 14.05 -9.46
C GLN A 57 7.96 14.36 -9.34
N ALA A 58 8.37 15.22 -8.39
CA ALA A 58 9.79 15.50 -8.15
C ALA A 58 10.58 14.25 -7.75
N GLY A 59 9.98 13.36 -6.97
CA GLY A 59 10.57 12.08 -6.60
C GLY A 59 10.75 11.13 -7.78
N VAL A 60 9.76 11.07 -8.66
CA VAL A 60 9.82 10.29 -9.91
C VAL A 60 10.90 10.82 -10.84
N ASP A 61 10.94 12.15 -11.07
CA ASP A 61 11.94 12.78 -11.93
C ASP A 61 13.38 12.57 -11.40
N ALA A 62 13.58 12.74 -10.09
CA ALA A 62 14.87 12.49 -9.44
C ALA A 62 15.23 11.01 -9.37
N GLY A 63 14.26 10.13 -9.30
CA GLY A 63 14.42 8.67 -9.28
C GLY A 63 14.79 8.10 -10.65
N ALA A 64 14.32 8.73 -11.71
CA ALA A 64 14.55 8.35 -13.11
C ALA A 64 14.28 6.86 -13.38
N GLU A 65 15.18 6.15 -14.05
CA GLU A 65 15.07 4.73 -14.40
C GLU A 65 15.05 3.78 -13.20
N PHE A 66 15.33 4.26 -11.99
CA PHE A 66 15.28 3.45 -10.78
C PHE A 66 13.90 3.40 -10.14
N VAL A 67 12.91 4.16 -10.62
CA VAL A 67 11.54 4.11 -10.12
C VAL A 67 10.89 2.80 -10.54
N VAL A 68 10.42 2.04 -9.56
CA VAL A 68 9.69 0.77 -9.75
C VAL A 68 8.20 1.04 -9.88
N ASP A 69 7.68 1.89 -8.99
CA ASP A 69 6.27 2.23 -8.92
C ASP A 69 6.08 3.54 -8.15
N HIS A 70 4.97 4.21 -8.39
CA HIS A 70 4.60 5.43 -7.65
C HIS A 70 3.10 5.59 -7.57
N LEU A 71 2.63 6.35 -6.58
CA LEU A 71 1.22 6.47 -6.27
C LEU A 71 0.88 7.83 -5.68
N VAL A 72 -0.27 8.37 -6.06
CA VAL A 72 -0.96 9.44 -5.32
C VAL A 72 -2.41 9.05 -5.10
N ILE A 73 -2.82 8.96 -3.82
CA ILE A 73 -4.23 8.80 -3.44
C ILE A 73 -4.71 10.11 -2.84
N ALA A 74 -5.61 10.80 -3.54
CA ALA A 74 -6.11 12.13 -3.16
C ALA A 74 -6.92 12.12 -1.85
N ARG A 75 -7.65 11.06 -1.59
CA ARG A 75 -8.45 10.83 -0.38
C ARG A 75 -8.30 9.38 0.04
N VAL A 76 -7.18 9.09 0.73
CA VAL A 76 -6.94 7.75 1.26
C VAL A 76 -7.95 7.44 2.38
N HIS A 77 -8.44 6.20 2.43
CA HIS A 77 -9.32 5.74 3.51
C HIS A 77 -8.59 5.78 4.85
N ASP A 78 -9.30 6.12 5.92
CA ASP A 78 -8.71 6.35 7.23
C ASP A 78 -8.04 5.09 7.82
N ASP A 79 -8.51 3.90 7.45
CA ASP A 79 -7.97 2.61 7.94
C ASP A 79 -6.66 2.20 7.24
N VAL A 80 -6.35 2.76 6.08
CA VAL A 80 -5.15 2.36 5.31
C VAL A 80 -3.87 2.62 6.09
N TRP A 81 -3.76 3.80 6.71
CA TRP A 81 -2.57 4.12 7.48
C TRP A 81 -2.40 3.28 8.75
N PRO A 82 -3.43 3.08 9.59
CA PRO A 82 -3.37 2.13 10.70
C PRO A 82 -3.02 0.70 10.27
N ALA A 83 -3.51 0.24 9.12
CA ALA A 83 -3.16 -1.07 8.57
C ALA A 83 -1.68 -1.19 8.19
N ILE A 84 -1.08 -0.11 7.65
CA ILE A 84 0.36 -0.04 7.33
C ILE A 84 1.22 -0.07 8.59
N THR A 85 0.78 0.62 9.65
CA THR A 85 1.55 0.77 10.90
C THR A 85 1.31 -0.33 11.92
N GLY A 86 0.39 -1.27 11.65
CA GLY A 86 0.04 -2.35 12.57
C GLY A 86 -0.68 -1.84 13.83
N THR A 87 -1.41 -0.74 13.73
CA THR A 87 -2.15 -0.14 14.86
C THR A 87 -3.64 -0.42 14.83
N LEU A 88 -4.11 -1.20 13.87
CA LEU A 88 -5.49 -1.71 13.85
C LEU A 88 -5.70 -2.74 14.93
N MET A 89 -6.91 -2.74 15.49
CA MET A 89 -7.44 -3.81 16.33
C MET A 89 -8.44 -4.60 15.47
N PRO A 90 -8.00 -5.66 14.79
CA PRO A 90 -8.87 -6.35 13.85
C PRO A 90 -10.01 -7.06 14.60
N PRO A 91 -11.23 -7.07 14.02
CA PRO A 91 -12.35 -7.82 14.54
C PRO A 91 -12.11 -9.33 14.35
N PRO A 92 -12.96 -10.19 14.95
CA PRO A 92 -13.00 -11.60 14.60
C PRO A 92 -13.18 -11.78 13.09
N THR A 93 -12.34 -12.61 12.49
CA THR A 93 -12.36 -12.84 11.04
C THR A 93 -13.53 -13.73 10.64
N ASP A 94 -14.46 -13.21 9.83
CA ASP A 94 -15.56 -13.98 9.25
C ASP A 94 -15.14 -14.62 7.92
N ALA A 95 -14.84 -13.81 6.91
CA ALA A 95 -14.12 -14.26 5.71
C ALA A 95 -12.78 -13.52 5.61
N LEU A 96 -11.77 -14.15 5.02
CA LEU A 96 -10.45 -13.56 4.81
C LEU A 96 -10.23 -13.27 3.33
N GLY A 97 -9.93 -12.02 3.00
CA GLY A 97 -9.48 -11.59 1.68
C GLY A 97 -7.98 -11.29 1.71
N VAL A 98 -7.27 -11.68 0.65
CA VAL A 98 -5.85 -11.41 0.47
C VAL A 98 -5.61 -10.88 -0.94
N ILE A 99 -4.81 -9.82 -1.06
CA ILE A 99 -4.36 -9.26 -2.35
C ILE A 99 -2.85 -9.12 -2.28
N GLU A 100 -2.12 -9.83 -3.12
CA GLU A 100 -0.65 -9.81 -3.21
C GLU A 100 -0.19 -9.06 -4.45
N THR A 101 0.84 -8.22 -4.32
CA THR A 101 1.37 -7.40 -5.41
C THR A 101 2.90 -7.40 -5.47
N TYR A 102 3.47 -6.97 -6.61
CA TYR A 102 4.92 -6.81 -6.81
C TYR A 102 5.47 -5.48 -6.30
N SER A 103 4.62 -4.54 -5.87
CA SER A 103 5.06 -3.24 -5.33
C SER A 103 4.27 -2.83 -4.08
N ILE A 104 4.90 -2.03 -3.23
CA ILE A 104 4.28 -1.42 -2.05
C ILE A 104 3.20 -0.43 -2.48
N ALA A 105 3.49 0.41 -3.49
CA ALA A 105 2.56 1.41 -3.98
C ALA A 105 1.26 0.75 -4.46
N SER A 106 1.36 -0.32 -5.26
CA SER A 106 0.19 -1.05 -5.74
C SER A 106 -0.58 -1.78 -4.63
N THR A 107 0.09 -2.28 -3.58
CA THR A 107 -0.60 -2.85 -2.41
C THR A 107 -1.42 -1.78 -1.66
N VAL A 108 -0.86 -0.60 -1.44
CA VAL A 108 -1.57 0.48 -0.76
C VAL A 108 -2.77 0.96 -1.60
N MET A 109 -2.60 1.04 -2.92
CA MET A 109 -3.69 1.35 -3.85
C MET A 109 -4.80 0.27 -3.81
N ALA A 110 -4.42 -1.00 -3.81
CA ALA A 110 -5.36 -2.12 -3.73
C ALA A 110 -6.14 -2.11 -2.40
N ALA A 111 -5.46 -1.86 -1.28
CA ALA A 111 -6.09 -1.76 0.03
C ALA A 111 -7.12 -0.61 0.09
N ASP A 112 -6.75 0.57 -0.42
CA ASP A 112 -7.64 1.74 -0.48
C ASP A 112 -8.86 1.48 -1.40
N ALA A 113 -8.64 0.88 -2.56
CA ALA A 113 -9.72 0.52 -3.48
C ALA A 113 -10.68 -0.52 -2.86
N ALA A 114 -10.13 -1.53 -2.20
CA ALA A 114 -10.90 -2.60 -1.55
C ALA A 114 -11.82 -2.06 -0.46
N VAL A 115 -11.29 -1.28 0.48
CA VAL A 115 -12.08 -0.75 1.61
C VAL A 115 -13.09 0.32 1.20
N LYS A 116 -12.90 0.97 0.05
CA LYS A 116 -13.86 1.91 -0.53
C LYS A 116 -14.98 1.23 -1.32
N ALA A 117 -14.75 0.02 -1.81
CA ALA A 117 -15.70 -0.70 -2.66
C ALA A 117 -16.77 -1.47 -1.90
N ALA A 118 -16.49 -1.94 -0.68
CA ALA A 118 -17.40 -2.76 0.09
C ALA A 118 -17.21 -2.56 1.61
N ALA A 119 -18.19 -3.02 2.39
CA ALA A 119 -18.16 -2.97 3.85
C ALA A 119 -17.23 -4.06 4.40
N VAL A 120 -15.93 -3.80 4.38
CA VAL A 120 -14.86 -4.66 4.88
C VAL A 120 -13.94 -3.86 5.80
N GLU A 121 -13.18 -4.55 6.63
CA GLU A 121 -12.15 -3.98 7.49
C GLU A 121 -10.77 -4.50 7.05
N LEU A 122 -9.79 -3.59 6.96
CA LEU A 122 -8.40 -3.98 6.74
C LEU A 122 -7.87 -4.65 8.01
N LEU A 123 -7.11 -5.73 7.83
CA LEU A 123 -6.37 -6.38 8.91
C LEU A 123 -4.91 -5.90 8.90
N GLU A 124 -4.30 -5.87 7.72
CA GLU A 124 -2.90 -5.54 7.54
C GLU A 124 -2.62 -5.03 6.12
N VAL A 125 -1.66 -4.12 6.02
CA VAL A 125 -0.95 -3.78 4.77
C VAL A 125 0.54 -4.01 5.01
N ARG A 126 1.06 -5.15 4.54
CA ARG A 126 2.46 -5.53 4.76
C ARG A 126 3.36 -5.04 3.64
N LEU A 127 4.35 -4.21 4.01
CA LEU A 127 5.24 -3.53 3.11
C LEU A 127 6.56 -4.29 2.96
N ALA A 128 6.69 -5.18 1.98
CA ALA A 128 7.93 -5.76 1.43
C ALA A 128 9.08 -6.09 2.42
N LEU A 129 8.80 -6.32 3.69
CA LEU A 129 9.80 -6.75 4.69
C LEU A 129 9.82 -8.28 4.76
N GLY A 130 10.93 -8.90 4.30
CA GLY A 130 11.06 -10.35 4.27
C GLY A 130 10.27 -11.06 3.14
N LEU A 131 9.72 -10.32 2.17
CA LEU A 131 8.79 -10.82 1.13
C LEU A 131 9.39 -10.79 -0.28
N ALA A 132 10.72 -10.75 -0.41
CA ALA A 132 11.42 -10.69 -1.71
C ALA A 132 10.89 -9.60 -2.66
N GLY A 133 10.49 -8.45 -2.11
CA GLY A 133 9.99 -7.29 -2.87
C GLY A 133 8.50 -7.29 -3.16
N LYS A 134 7.78 -8.35 -2.82
CA LYS A 134 6.32 -8.39 -2.85
C LYS A 134 5.74 -7.71 -1.62
N ALA A 135 4.49 -7.32 -1.71
CA ALA A 135 3.70 -6.78 -0.61
C ALA A 135 2.29 -7.37 -0.67
N PHE A 136 1.55 -7.33 0.43
CA PHE A 136 0.18 -7.81 0.43
C PHE A 136 -0.70 -7.02 1.41
N THR A 137 -1.99 -7.08 1.19
CA THR A 137 -3.00 -6.64 2.15
C THR A 137 -3.97 -7.75 2.47
N THR A 138 -4.42 -7.79 3.72
CA THR A 138 -5.48 -8.69 4.19
C THR A 138 -6.66 -7.87 4.71
N LEU A 139 -7.85 -8.40 4.51
CA LEU A 139 -9.10 -7.76 4.91
C LEU A 139 -10.14 -8.80 5.33
N THR A 140 -11.12 -8.38 6.11
CA THR A 140 -12.19 -9.24 6.61
C THR A 140 -13.55 -8.57 6.51
N GLY A 141 -14.61 -9.38 6.58
CA GLY A 141 -16.01 -8.97 6.53
C GLY A 141 -16.90 -10.12 6.10
N GLU A 142 -18.16 -9.81 5.78
CA GLU A 142 -19.08 -10.78 5.17
C GLU A 142 -18.52 -11.28 3.84
N VAL A 143 -18.70 -12.55 3.50
CA VAL A 143 -18.03 -13.19 2.36
C VAL A 143 -18.33 -12.51 1.01
N GLY A 144 -19.53 -12.01 0.79
CA GLY A 144 -19.88 -11.27 -0.43
C GLY A 144 -19.18 -9.92 -0.50
N ALA A 145 -19.09 -9.21 0.62
CA ALA A 145 -18.35 -7.95 0.72
C ALA A 145 -16.84 -8.16 0.51
N VAL A 146 -16.26 -9.21 1.09
CA VAL A 146 -14.84 -9.57 0.90
C VAL A 146 -14.55 -9.88 -0.57
N ARG A 147 -15.43 -10.62 -1.27
CA ARG A 147 -15.27 -10.88 -2.72
C ARG A 147 -15.26 -9.59 -3.53
N ALA A 148 -16.22 -8.70 -3.30
CA ALA A 148 -16.31 -7.42 -4.01
C ALA A 148 -15.09 -6.52 -3.72
N ALA A 149 -14.63 -6.47 -2.46
CA ALA A 149 -13.46 -5.71 -2.06
C ALA A 149 -12.17 -6.24 -2.71
N VAL A 150 -11.96 -7.56 -2.68
CA VAL A 150 -10.79 -8.21 -3.31
C VAL A 150 -10.78 -7.99 -4.81
N GLU A 151 -11.94 -8.09 -5.48
CA GLU A 151 -12.05 -7.82 -6.92
C GLU A 151 -11.68 -6.36 -7.26
N ALA A 152 -12.21 -5.40 -6.51
CA ALA A 152 -11.90 -3.97 -6.73
C ALA A 152 -10.42 -3.66 -6.49
N GLY A 153 -9.83 -4.18 -5.42
CA GLY A 153 -8.41 -4.02 -5.13
C GLY A 153 -7.52 -4.69 -6.17
N ALA A 154 -7.89 -5.90 -6.61
CA ALA A 154 -7.18 -6.63 -7.67
C ALA A 154 -7.20 -5.87 -9.00
N GLN A 155 -8.33 -5.31 -9.40
CA GLN A 155 -8.44 -4.48 -10.60
C GLN A 155 -7.54 -3.25 -10.53
N ALA A 156 -7.49 -2.58 -9.38
CA ALA A 156 -6.61 -1.43 -9.17
C ALA A 156 -5.12 -1.80 -9.32
N ALA A 157 -4.68 -2.91 -8.73
CA ALA A 157 -3.30 -3.38 -8.84
C ALA A 157 -2.96 -3.89 -10.24
N ALA A 158 -3.90 -4.57 -10.91
CA ALA A 158 -3.71 -5.12 -12.25
C ALA A 158 -3.56 -4.03 -13.32
N ALA A 159 -4.17 -2.86 -13.13
CA ALA A 159 -4.05 -1.73 -14.05
C ALA A 159 -2.58 -1.28 -14.25
N GLY A 160 -1.73 -1.42 -13.22
CA GLY A 160 -0.28 -1.17 -13.28
C GLY A 160 0.55 -2.42 -13.60
N GLY A 161 -0.06 -3.57 -13.85
CA GLY A 161 0.64 -4.84 -14.06
C GLY A 161 1.32 -5.40 -12.80
N MET A 162 0.94 -4.94 -11.62
CA MET A 162 1.59 -5.28 -10.36
C MET A 162 0.87 -6.35 -9.52
N LEU A 163 -0.28 -6.85 -9.98
CA LEU A 163 -1.00 -7.92 -9.28
C LEU A 163 -0.22 -9.24 -9.38
N VAL A 164 -0.05 -9.91 -8.24
CA VAL A 164 0.52 -11.28 -8.18
C VAL A 164 -0.61 -12.30 -8.11
N GLU A 165 -1.42 -12.24 -7.06
CA GLU A 165 -2.48 -13.23 -6.79
C GLU A 165 -3.50 -12.65 -5.81
N THR A 166 -4.67 -13.27 -5.77
CA THR A 166 -5.71 -12.98 -4.79
C THR A 166 -6.29 -14.24 -4.19
N ALA A 167 -6.78 -14.14 -2.96
CA ALA A 167 -7.50 -15.23 -2.32
C ALA A 167 -8.71 -14.70 -1.54
N VAL A 168 -9.80 -15.47 -1.56
CA VAL A 168 -10.94 -15.28 -0.66
C VAL A 168 -11.22 -16.60 0.03
N ILE A 169 -11.12 -16.61 1.35
CA ILE A 169 -11.31 -17.79 2.18
C ILE A 169 -12.58 -17.57 3.03
N PRO A 170 -13.72 -18.15 2.67
CA PRO A 170 -14.91 -18.13 3.52
C PRO A 170 -14.65 -18.96 4.78
N ALA A 171 -14.96 -18.43 5.95
CA ALA A 171 -14.78 -19.10 7.24
C ALA A 171 -13.35 -19.70 7.42
N PRO A 172 -12.29 -18.87 7.45
CA PRO A 172 -10.92 -19.36 7.58
C PRO A 172 -10.72 -20.12 8.89
N ALA A 173 -9.78 -21.07 8.89
CA ALA A 173 -9.43 -21.80 10.11
C ALA A 173 -8.96 -20.82 11.19
N ARG A 174 -9.42 -20.99 12.42
CA ARG A 174 -9.16 -20.06 13.52
C ARG A 174 -7.66 -19.81 13.75
N ASP A 175 -6.86 -20.85 13.64
CA ASP A 175 -5.41 -20.75 13.88
C ASP A 175 -4.70 -19.96 12.75
N LEU A 176 -5.24 -19.94 11.53
CA LEU A 176 -4.70 -19.16 10.43
C LEU A 176 -4.78 -17.65 10.72
N THR A 177 -5.86 -17.21 11.31
CA THR A 177 -6.09 -15.78 11.61
C THR A 177 -5.30 -15.27 12.82
N LEU A 178 -4.88 -16.15 13.72
CA LEU A 178 -4.07 -15.79 14.89
C LEU A 178 -2.56 -15.64 14.58
N LEU A 179 -2.09 -16.23 13.49
CA LEU A 179 -0.66 -16.26 13.13
C LEU A 179 -0.26 -15.18 12.14
N SER A 180 -1.21 -14.49 11.54
CA SER A 180 -0.97 -13.44 10.52
C SER A 180 -0.92 -12.01 11.07
N LEU A 181 -0.98 -11.85 12.40
CA LEU A 181 -0.93 -10.55 13.08
C LEU A 181 0.41 -10.31 13.77
#